data_3db52608c8e6b1ec5cf0519bfbdb3852
#
_entry.id   3db52608c8e6b1ec5cf0519bfbdb3852
#
_cell.length_a   1.000
_cell.length_b   1.000
_cell.length_c   1.000
_cell.angle_alpha   90.00
_cell.angle_beta   90.00
_cell.angle_gamma   90.00
#
_symmetry.space_group_name_H-M   'P 1'
#
loop_
_entity.id
_entity.type
_entity.pdbx_description
1 polymer ?
#
loop_
_entity_poly.entity_id
_entity_poly.type
_entity_poly.pdbx_seq_one_letter_code
_entity_poly.pdbx_strand_id
1 'polypeptide(L)'
;HDCERFLRFRSAKTEARQHADGVPQTTTEASELLEAIYRSGYEWERQVVEGPLVGQVHIPAGEGPVQERQFTYAETVELLRSARPGEFIYQAVFIAPKRFYEKYGIDSDLVAVSTSRPDLIEVLPDGDGGRLLRVIDVKRGESLRSTYRIQVMFYALELVSILEEEGITDARVDLNQGGVWLGHHPTYTPCSLGGVRPHVERLLSEDLEHIFTQPPEAVRWHLSGRCE
;
A
#
# COMPACT_ATOMS: atom_id res chain seq x y z
N HIS A 1 -9.97 10.20 7.26
CA HIS A 1 -10.04 10.67 5.86
C HIS A 1 -10.70 12.03 5.81
N ASP A 2 -9.97 13.03 5.30
CA ASP A 2 -10.44 14.41 5.30
C ASP A 2 -11.52 14.66 4.22
N CYS A 3 -11.73 13.70 3.28
CA CYS A 3 -12.73 13.85 2.23
C CYS A 3 -13.21 12.47 1.71
N GLU A 4 -14.38 12.05 2.15
CA GLU A 4 -15.03 10.82 1.68
C GLU A 4 -15.40 10.91 0.19
N ARG A 5 -15.78 12.09 -0.29
CA ARG A 5 -16.08 12.34 -1.71
C ARG A 5 -14.85 12.11 -2.60
N PHE A 6 -13.66 12.53 -2.17
CA PHE A 6 -12.44 12.26 -2.92
C PHE A 6 -12.15 10.75 -2.99
N LEU A 7 -12.33 10.02 -1.88
CA LEU A 7 -12.19 8.57 -1.86
C LEU A 7 -13.17 7.91 -2.83
N ARG A 8 -14.45 8.31 -2.81
CA ARG A 8 -15.47 7.82 -3.74
C ARG A 8 -15.07 8.05 -5.20
N PHE A 9 -14.65 9.24 -5.55
CA PHE A 9 -14.28 9.57 -6.93
C PHE A 9 -13.09 8.75 -7.42
N ARG A 10 -12.10 8.55 -6.57
CA ARG A 10 -10.87 7.86 -6.94
C ARG A 10 -11.01 6.34 -7.01
N SER A 11 -11.89 5.77 -6.20
CA SER A 11 -12.05 4.31 -6.08
C SER A 11 -13.30 3.78 -6.81
N ALA A 12 -14.05 4.63 -7.51
CA ALA A 12 -15.17 4.18 -8.33
C ALA A 12 -14.67 3.27 -9.46
N LYS A 13 -15.25 2.07 -9.57
CA LYS A 13 -14.80 1.01 -10.48
C LYS A 13 -14.92 1.39 -11.96
N THR A 14 -15.87 2.23 -12.33
CA THR A 14 -16.14 2.55 -13.73
C THR A 14 -16.08 4.05 -13.99
N GLU A 15 -15.56 4.42 -15.16
CA GLU A 15 -15.62 5.80 -15.66
C GLU A 15 -17.06 6.33 -15.75
N ALA A 16 -18.01 5.45 -16.09
CA ALA A 16 -19.42 5.79 -16.12
C ALA A 16 -19.94 6.27 -14.76
N ARG A 17 -19.51 5.65 -13.66
CA ARG A 17 -19.88 6.09 -12.32
C ARG A 17 -19.17 7.38 -11.93
N GLN A 18 -17.90 7.52 -12.28
CA GLN A 18 -17.15 8.77 -12.08
C GLN A 18 -17.83 9.91 -12.81
N HIS A 19 -18.25 9.69 -14.06
CA HIS A 19 -18.98 10.68 -14.85
C HIS A 19 -20.35 11.01 -14.25
N ALA A 20 -21.09 10.01 -13.79
CA ALA A 20 -22.40 10.21 -13.12
C ALA A 20 -22.26 10.99 -11.80
N ASP A 21 -21.17 10.81 -11.08
CA ASP A 21 -20.85 11.56 -9.86
C ASP A 21 -20.29 12.97 -10.15
N GLY A 22 -20.18 13.37 -11.43
CA GLY A 22 -19.72 14.70 -11.84
C GLY A 22 -18.21 14.91 -11.64
N VAL A 23 -17.41 13.85 -11.66
CA VAL A 23 -15.94 13.95 -11.52
C VAL A 23 -15.37 14.68 -12.72
N PRO A 24 -14.68 15.82 -12.54
CA PRO A 24 -14.03 16.50 -13.64
C PRO A 24 -12.94 15.61 -14.25
N GLN A 25 -13.00 15.39 -15.54
CA GLN A 25 -11.88 14.78 -16.27
C GLN A 25 -10.79 15.82 -16.47
N THR A 26 -9.94 16.00 -15.47
CA THR A 26 -8.78 16.88 -15.60
C THR A 26 -7.57 16.05 -15.96
N THR A 27 -7.05 16.25 -17.16
CA THR A 27 -5.66 15.93 -17.48
C THR A 27 -4.78 16.99 -16.81
N THR A 28 -4.52 16.84 -15.54
CA THR A 28 -3.57 17.74 -14.86
C THR A 28 -2.19 17.26 -15.24
N GLU A 29 -1.50 18.00 -16.11
CA GLU A 29 -0.05 17.85 -16.25
C GLU A 29 0.57 18.03 -14.86
N ALA A 30 1.37 17.06 -14.45
CA ALA A 30 2.06 17.16 -13.16
C ALA A 30 2.91 18.44 -13.17
N SER A 31 2.74 19.28 -12.17
CA SER A 31 3.57 20.48 -12.06
C SER A 31 5.04 20.07 -11.89
N GLU A 32 5.98 20.89 -12.40
CA GLU A 32 7.43 20.64 -12.22
C GLU A 32 7.81 20.38 -10.75
N LEU A 33 7.11 21.03 -9.81
CA LEU A 33 7.29 20.81 -8.39
C LEU A 33 6.87 19.39 -7.98
N LEU A 34 5.75 18.90 -8.48
CA LEU A 34 5.27 17.55 -8.18
C LEU A 34 6.21 16.48 -8.74
N GLU A 35 6.71 16.69 -9.97
CA GLU A 35 7.72 15.81 -10.56
C GLU A 35 9.03 15.82 -9.78
N ALA A 36 9.48 16.97 -9.28
CA ALA A 36 10.65 17.08 -8.44
C ALA A 36 10.48 16.34 -7.11
N ILE A 37 9.28 16.40 -6.51
CA ILE A 37 8.93 15.65 -5.30
C ILE A 37 8.99 14.14 -5.55
N TYR A 38 8.39 13.64 -6.64
CA TYR A 38 8.43 12.22 -7.00
C TYR A 38 9.85 11.75 -7.28
N ARG A 39 10.61 12.48 -8.10
CA ARG A 39 12.01 12.16 -8.39
C ARG A 39 12.85 12.03 -7.11
N SER A 40 12.63 12.93 -6.18
CA SER A 40 13.30 12.94 -4.89
C SER A 40 12.91 11.75 -4.00
N GLY A 41 11.66 11.29 -4.06
CA GLY A 41 11.21 10.06 -3.39
C GLY A 41 11.89 8.83 -3.98
N TYR A 42 11.87 8.70 -5.30
CA TYR A 42 12.52 7.60 -6.02
C TYR A 42 14.03 7.52 -5.77
N GLU A 43 14.69 8.66 -5.71
CA GLU A 43 16.11 8.72 -5.40
C GLU A 43 16.40 8.18 -3.99
N TRP A 44 15.53 8.49 -3.02
CA TRP A 44 15.67 7.97 -1.67
C TRP A 44 15.41 6.45 -1.61
N GLU A 45 14.37 5.95 -2.26
CA GLU A 45 14.11 4.51 -2.36
C GLU A 45 15.31 3.78 -2.98
N ARG A 46 15.86 4.32 -4.06
CA ARG A 46 17.06 3.77 -4.71
C ARG A 46 18.24 3.70 -3.76
N GLN A 47 18.50 4.76 -2.97
CA GLN A 47 19.57 4.78 -1.98
C GLN A 47 19.38 3.71 -0.90
N VAL A 48 18.14 3.45 -0.47
CA VAL A 48 17.84 2.38 0.49
C VAL A 48 18.13 1.01 -0.11
N VAL A 49 17.71 0.75 -1.32
CA VAL A 49 17.82 -0.55 -2.00
C VAL A 49 19.26 -0.84 -2.40
N GLU A 50 19.98 0.13 -2.99
CA GLU A 50 21.35 -0.02 -3.48
C GLU A 50 22.42 0.20 -2.39
N GLY A 51 22.03 0.62 -1.20
CA GLY A 51 22.89 0.86 -0.06
C GLY A 51 22.69 -0.17 1.06
N PRO A 52 21.92 0.16 2.12
CA PRO A 52 21.77 -0.72 3.29
C PRO A 52 21.25 -2.12 2.96
N LEU A 53 20.43 -2.28 1.91
CA LEU A 53 19.79 -3.56 1.55
C LEU A 53 20.53 -4.33 0.45
N VAL A 54 21.68 -3.85 -0.01
CA VAL A 54 22.41 -4.52 -1.09
C VAL A 54 22.73 -5.98 -0.72
N GLY A 55 22.39 -6.91 -1.63
CA GLY A 55 22.57 -8.35 -1.42
C GLY A 55 21.55 -9.03 -0.53
N GLN A 56 20.58 -8.28 0.03
CA GLN A 56 19.51 -8.80 0.88
C GLN A 56 18.12 -8.52 0.31
N VAL A 57 18.02 -7.77 -0.79
CA VAL A 57 16.74 -7.37 -1.37
C VAL A 57 16.52 -8.02 -2.72
N HIS A 58 15.33 -8.61 -2.89
CA HIS A 58 14.83 -9.06 -4.18
C HIS A 58 14.30 -7.84 -4.94
N ILE A 59 14.88 -7.59 -6.10
CA ILE A 59 14.48 -6.49 -7.00
C ILE A 59 13.99 -7.07 -8.32
N PRO A 60 13.01 -6.42 -9.00
CA PRO A 60 12.54 -6.89 -10.30
C PRO A 60 13.69 -6.92 -11.32
N ALA A 61 13.72 -7.96 -12.15
CA ALA A 61 14.65 -8.06 -13.27
C ALA A 61 14.38 -6.98 -14.33
N GLY A 62 15.38 -6.59 -15.09
CA GLY A 62 15.25 -5.64 -16.18
C GLY A 62 16.40 -4.65 -16.28
N GLU A 63 16.38 -3.85 -17.36
CA GLU A 63 17.29 -2.75 -17.58
C GLU A 63 16.67 -1.44 -17.07
N GLY A 64 17.50 -0.42 -16.83
CA GLY A 64 17.06 0.88 -16.34
C GLY A 64 17.03 1.01 -14.81
N PRO A 65 16.58 2.15 -14.29
CA PRO A 65 16.49 2.41 -12.85
C PRO A 65 15.62 1.40 -12.13
N VAL A 66 15.99 1.00 -10.92
CA VAL A 66 15.28 -0.04 -10.14
C VAL A 66 13.81 0.30 -9.89
N GLN A 67 13.49 1.56 -9.70
CA GLN A 67 12.13 2.05 -9.47
C GLN A 67 11.19 2.00 -10.70
N GLU A 68 11.75 1.81 -11.89
CA GLU A 68 10.98 1.65 -13.13
C GLU A 68 10.68 0.18 -13.43
N ARG A 69 11.34 -0.73 -12.71
CA ARG A 69 11.12 -2.18 -12.85
C ARG A 69 9.99 -2.61 -11.96
N GLN A 70 9.26 -3.62 -12.37
CA GLN A 70 8.10 -4.10 -11.63
C GLN A 70 8.07 -5.62 -11.65
N PHE A 71 7.74 -6.21 -10.50
CA PHE A 71 7.31 -7.60 -10.47
C PHE A 71 5.93 -7.74 -11.11
N THR A 72 5.65 -8.90 -11.66
CA THR A 72 4.28 -9.36 -11.86
C THR A 72 3.69 -9.84 -10.53
N TYR A 73 2.37 -9.98 -10.47
CA TYR A 73 1.73 -10.59 -9.30
C TYR A 73 2.25 -12.02 -9.04
N ALA A 74 2.41 -12.82 -10.11
CA ALA A 74 2.92 -14.19 -10.00
C ALA A 74 4.35 -14.25 -9.43
N GLU A 75 5.24 -13.36 -9.86
CA GLU A 75 6.60 -13.27 -9.30
C GLU A 75 6.57 -12.84 -7.83
N THR A 76 5.67 -11.92 -7.47
CA THR A 76 5.46 -11.53 -6.07
C THR A 76 5.04 -12.73 -5.22
N VAL A 77 4.07 -13.51 -5.69
CA VAL A 77 3.59 -14.71 -4.98
C VAL A 77 4.71 -15.74 -4.82
N GLU A 78 5.54 -15.93 -5.85
CA GLU A 78 6.68 -16.85 -5.77
C GLU A 78 7.73 -16.37 -4.75
N LEU A 79 8.00 -15.07 -4.70
CA LEU A 79 8.89 -14.50 -3.67
C LEU A 79 8.28 -14.63 -2.26
N LEU A 80 6.98 -14.44 -2.10
CA LEU A 80 6.31 -14.66 -0.81
C LEU A 80 6.39 -16.12 -0.35
N ARG A 81 6.53 -17.09 -1.28
CA ARG A 81 6.75 -18.52 -0.96
C ARG A 81 8.20 -18.84 -0.63
N SER A 82 9.16 -18.20 -1.30
CA SER A 82 10.57 -18.62 -1.32
C SER A 82 11.53 -17.74 -0.54
N ALA A 83 11.21 -16.47 -0.30
CA ALA A 83 12.09 -15.53 0.40
C ALA A 83 12.35 -15.98 1.86
N ARG A 84 13.58 -15.80 2.31
CA ARG A 84 14.10 -16.32 3.58
C ARG A 84 14.19 -15.21 4.64
N PRO A 85 14.18 -15.57 5.92
CA PRO A 85 14.47 -14.62 6.98
C PRO A 85 15.77 -13.84 6.75
N GLY A 86 15.70 -12.53 6.88
CA GLY A 86 16.77 -11.58 6.59
C GLY A 86 16.75 -11.00 5.18
N GLU A 87 15.84 -11.46 4.32
CA GLU A 87 15.66 -10.91 2.98
C GLU A 87 14.52 -9.90 2.94
N PHE A 88 14.55 -9.03 1.91
CA PHE A 88 13.54 -8.04 1.63
C PHE A 88 12.99 -8.22 0.22
N ILE A 89 11.72 -7.86 0.00
CA ILE A 89 11.09 -7.82 -1.32
C ILE A 89 10.76 -6.36 -1.62
N TYR A 90 11.34 -5.80 -2.69
CA TYR A 90 11.13 -4.41 -3.10
C TYR A 90 9.95 -4.30 -4.05
N GLN A 91 9.04 -3.34 -3.81
CA GLN A 91 7.89 -3.04 -4.64
C GLN A 91 7.08 -4.28 -5.10
N ALA A 92 6.78 -5.16 -4.14
CA ALA A 92 5.88 -6.28 -4.36
C ALA A 92 4.55 -5.80 -4.96
N VAL A 93 4.03 -6.51 -5.95
CA VAL A 93 2.77 -6.16 -6.59
C VAL A 93 1.61 -6.90 -5.93
N PHE A 94 0.69 -6.17 -5.33
CA PHE A 94 -0.53 -6.69 -4.74
C PHE A 94 -1.73 -6.43 -5.64
N ILE A 95 -2.52 -7.45 -5.84
CA ILE A 95 -3.85 -7.37 -6.43
C ILE A 95 -4.80 -7.91 -5.38
N ALA A 96 -5.70 -7.08 -4.87
CA ALA A 96 -6.64 -7.49 -3.83
C ALA A 96 -7.43 -8.72 -4.29
N PRO A 97 -7.27 -9.88 -3.63
CA PRO A 97 -7.94 -11.11 -4.02
C PRO A 97 -9.43 -11.06 -3.66
N LYS A 98 -10.22 -11.95 -4.24
CA LYS A 98 -11.66 -12.06 -3.94
C LYS A 98 -11.92 -12.16 -2.45
N ARG A 99 -11.08 -12.91 -1.73
CA ARG A 99 -11.15 -13.10 -0.29
C ARG A 99 -11.00 -11.80 0.51
N PHE A 100 -10.23 -10.81 0.01
CA PHE A 100 -10.15 -9.48 0.62
C PHE A 100 -11.50 -8.75 0.58
N TYR A 101 -12.17 -8.76 -0.57
CA TYR A 101 -13.49 -8.15 -0.74
C TYR A 101 -14.54 -8.85 0.14
N GLU A 102 -14.55 -10.18 0.15
CA GLU A 102 -15.47 -10.98 0.99
C GLU A 102 -15.26 -10.73 2.48
N LYS A 103 -14.00 -10.67 2.93
CA LYS A 103 -13.63 -10.46 4.33
C LYS A 103 -14.14 -9.14 4.90
N TYR A 104 -14.12 -8.09 4.09
CA TYR A 104 -14.52 -6.75 4.50
C TYR A 104 -15.92 -6.35 4.00
N GLY A 105 -16.66 -7.26 3.37
CA GLY A 105 -17.99 -6.98 2.82
C GLY A 105 -17.99 -5.94 1.71
N ILE A 106 -16.86 -5.76 1.01
CA ILE A 106 -16.72 -4.76 -0.05
C ILE A 106 -17.38 -5.28 -1.33
N ASP A 107 -18.37 -4.54 -1.83
CA ASP A 107 -18.94 -4.85 -3.14
C ASP A 107 -17.93 -4.51 -4.24
N SER A 108 -17.36 -5.56 -4.84
CA SER A 108 -16.37 -5.43 -5.91
C SER A 108 -16.94 -4.86 -7.22
N ASP A 109 -18.26 -4.72 -7.34
CA ASP A 109 -18.89 -4.05 -8.48
C ASP A 109 -19.01 -2.55 -8.28
N LEU A 110 -18.95 -2.08 -7.05
CA LEU A 110 -18.96 -0.68 -6.69
C LEU A 110 -17.57 -0.10 -6.45
N VAL A 111 -16.69 -0.86 -5.80
CA VAL A 111 -15.38 -0.40 -5.34
C VAL A 111 -14.28 -1.21 -6.00
N ALA A 112 -13.33 -0.53 -6.63
CA ALA A 112 -12.10 -1.14 -7.09
C ALA A 112 -10.94 -0.80 -6.15
N VAL A 113 -10.34 -1.81 -5.55
CA VAL A 113 -9.04 -1.66 -4.91
C VAL A 113 -7.99 -1.70 -6.02
N SER A 114 -7.30 -0.58 -6.22
CA SER A 114 -6.24 -0.50 -7.23
C SER A 114 -5.07 -1.40 -6.85
N THR A 115 -4.27 -1.79 -7.84
CA THR A 115 -3.00 -2.47 -7.59
C THR A 115 -2.17 -1.69 -6.58
N SER A 116 -1.78 -2.36 -5.50
CA SER A 116 -0.96 -1.81 -4.42
C SER A 116 0.50 -2.23 -4.58
N ARG A 117 1.41 -1.37 -4.14
CA ARG A 117 2.85 -1.64 -4.16
C ARG A 117 3.48 -1.15 -2.87
N PRO A 118 3.59 -2.01 -1.84
CA PRO A 118 4.38 -1.68 -0.67
C PRO A 118 5.86 -1.51 -1.08
N ASP A 119 6.50 -0.49 -0.55
CA ASP A 119 7.89 -0.19 -0.92
C ASP A 119 8.82 -1.36 -0.56
N LEU A 120 8.64 -1.96 0.63
CA LEU A 120 9.41 -3.11 1.08
C LEU A 120 8.56 -4.08 1.91
N ILE A 121 8.86 -5.37 1.77
CA ILE A 121 8.43 -6.41 2.71
C ILE A 121 9.69 -7.05 3.29
N GLU A 122 9.87 -6.97 4.59
CA GLU A 122 10.92 -7.67 5.32
C GLU A 122 10.45 -9.06 5.72
N VAL A 123 11.28 -10.06 5.47
CA VAL A 123 11.05 -11.43 5.91
C VAL A 123 11.83 -11.66 7.21
N LEU A 124 11.12 -11.91 8.29
CA LEU A 124 11.66 -12.17 9.62
C LEU A 124 11.48 -13.64 10.01
N PRO A 125 12.33 -14.18 10.88
CA PRO A 125 12.07 -15.49 11.47
C PRO A 125 10.82 -15.41 12.37
N ASP A 126 9.94 -16.39 12.26
CA ASP A 126 8.89 -16.62 13.24
C ASP A 126 9.35 -17.68 14.22
N GLY A 127 9.05 -17.50 15.51
CA GLY A 127 9.53 -18.38 16.58
C GLY A 127 9.19 -19.86 16.42
N ASP A 128 8.17 -20.18 15.61
CA ASP A 128 7.70 -21.55 15.34
C ASP A 128 8.32 -22.15 14.04
N GLY A 129 9.41 -21.57 13.53
CA GLY A 129 10.06 -22.04 12.30
C GLY A 129 9.42 -21.57 11.01
N GLY A 130 8.37 -20.76 11.10
CA GLY A 130 7.75 -20.06 9.99
C GLY A 130 8.42 -18.73 9.67
N ARG A 131 7.73 -17.91 8.87
CA ARG A 131 8.19 -16.57 8.46
C ARG A 131 7.19 -15.52 8.89
N LEU A 132 7.71 -14.38 9.39
CA LEU A 132 6.93 -13.20 9.71
C LEU A 132 7.20 -12.12 8.66
N LEU A 133 6.19 -11.69 7.94
CA LEU A 133 6.29 -10.66 6.91
C LEU A 133 5.91 -9.31 7.49
N ARG A 134 6.83 -8.35 7.45
CA ARG A 134 6.63 -6.98 7.91
C ARG A 134 6.64 -6.01 6.74
N VAL A 135 5.57 -5.24 6.61
CA VAL A 135 5.47 -4.19 5.60
C VAL A 135 6.21 -2.94 6.08
N ILE A 136 7.02 -2.37 5.19
CA ILE A 136 7.81 -1.17 5.42
C ILE A 136 7.53 -0.18 4.29
N ASP A 137 7.28 1.07 4.65
CA ASP A 137 7.06 2.19 3.74
C ASP A 137 8.30 3.09 3.73
N VAL A 138 8.78 3.49 2.55
CA VAL A 138 9.98 4.33 2.40
C VAL A 138 9.55 5.77 2.15
N LYS A 139 9.95 6.68 3.02
CA LYS A 139 9.56 8.10 2.95
C LYS A 139 10.77 8.99 3.13
N ARG A 140 10.91 9.95 2.24
CA ARG A 140 11.98 10.96 2.35
C ARG A 140 11.79 11.93 3.53
N GLY A 141 10.59 12.00 4.10
CA GLY A 141 10.30 12.86 5.25
C GLY A 141 11.11 12.48 6.50
N GLU A 142 11.33 13.44 7.39
CA GLU A 142 12.14 13.28 8.60
C GLU A 142 11.33 12.80 9.81
N SER A 143 10.00 12.77 9.72
CA SER A 143 9.13 12.44 10.84
C SER A 143 8.08 11.40 10.51
N LEU A 144 7.81 10.52 11.46
CA LEU A 144 6.76 9.51 11.37
C LEU A 144 5.38 10.17 11.42
N ARG A 145 4.57 9.97 10.37
CA ARG A 145 3.20 10.47 10.28
C ARG A 145 2.18 9.35 10.45
N SER A 146 1.00 9.68 10.99
CA SER A 146 -0.08 8.70 11.12
C SER A 146 -0.54 8.12 9.77
N THR A 147 -0.47 8.92 8.70
CA THR A 147 -0.83 8.49 7.35
C THR A 147 0.07 7.36 6.83
N TYR A 148 1.35 7.34 7.20
CA TYR A 148 2.27 6.25 6.81
C TYR A 148 1.87 4.94 7.50
N ARG A 149 1.53 5.00 8.80
CA ARG A 149 1.05 3.82 9.55
C ARG A 149 -0.26 3.27 8.98
N ILE A 150 -1.17 4.14 8.54
CA ILE A 150 -2.42 3.74 7.89
C ILE A 150 -2.12 3.03 6.56
N GLN A 151 -1.21 3.55 5.76
CA GLN A 151 -0.78 2.94 4.49
C GLN A 151 -0.15 1.56 4.71
N VAL A 152 0.79 1.47 5.66
CA VAL A 152 1.44 0.20 6.04
C VAL A 152 0.41 -0.82 6.53
N MET A 153 -0.55 -0.40 7.37
CA MET A 153 -1.62 -1.30 7.85
C MET A 153 -2.51 -1.78 6.71
N PHE A 154 -2.89 -0.91 5.78
CA PHE A 154 -3.69 -1.30 4.62
C PHE A 154 -2.99 -2.39 3.81
N TYR A 155 -1.71 -2.21 3.47
CA TYR A 155 -0.91 -3.21 2.77
C TYR A 155 -0.75 -4.51 3.57
N ALA A 156 -0.60 -4.41 4.90
CA ALA A 156 -0.52 -5.58 5.74
C ALA A 156 -1.82 -6.40 5.74
N LEU A 157 -2.98 -5.76 5.76
CA LEU A 157 -4.29 -6.43 5.67
C LEU A 157 -4.53 -7.06 4.29
N GLU A 158 -4.10 -6.39 3.22
CA GLU A 158 -4.15 -6.93 1.87
C GLU A 158 -3.23 -8.16 1.73
N LEU A 159 -2.00 -8.08 2.26
CA LEU A 159 -1.04 -9.18 2.27
C LEU A 159 -1.58 -10.42 3.02
N VAL A 160 -2.27 -10.24 4.15
CA VAL A 160 -2.94 -11.36 4.84
C VAL A 160 -3.87 -12.10 3.89
N SER A 161 -4.71 -11.36 3.16
CA SER A 161 -5.68 -11.98 2.24
C SER A 161 -5.01 -12.63 1.04
N ILE A 162 -3.86 -12.09 0.58
CA ILE A 162 -3.04 -12.71 -0.47
C ILE A 162 -2.46 -14.04 0.03
N LEU A 163 -1.86 -14.08 1.23
CA LEU A 163 -1.32 -15.34 1.79
C LEU A 163 -2.40 -16.40 1.93
N GLU A 164 -3.60 -16.02 2.40
CA GLU A 164 -4.74 -16.92 2.54
C GLU A 164 -5.25 -17.44 1.18
N GLU A 165 -5.36 -16.57 0.16
CA GLU A 165 -5.83 -16.95 -1.19
C GLU A 165 -4.85 -17.89 -1.87
N GLU A 166 -3.55 -17.60 -1.74
CA GLU A 166 -2.47 -18.35 -2.37
C GLU A 166 -2.04 -19.60 -1.60
N GLY A 167 -2.69 -19.87 -0.44
CA GLY A 167 -2.42 -21.04 0.40
C GLY A 167 -1.01 -21.04 1.01
N ILE A 168 -0.43 -19.86 1.26
CA ILE A 168 0.88 -19.74 1.91
C ILE A 168 0.68 -19.81 3.43
N THR A 169 0.96 -20.98 4.02
CA THR A 169 0.66 -21.28 5.42
C THR A 169 1.88 -21.23 6.36
N ASP A 170 3.08 -21.17 5.80
CA ASP A 170 4.35 -21.09 6.53
C ASP A 170 4.83 -19.64 6.74
N ALA A 171 4.02 -18.67 6.35
CA ALA A 171 4.25 -17.26 6.58
C ALA A 171 3.01 -16.59 7.19
N ARG A 172 3.23 -15.61 8.06
CA ARG A 172 2.20 -14.73 8.61
C ARG A 172 2.61 -13.27 8.51
N VAL A 173 1.65 -12.37 8.54
CA VAL A 173 1.90 -10.92 8.47
C VAL A 173 1.97 -10.32 9.87
N ASP A 174 2.94 -9.42 10.09
CA ASP A 174 3.05 -8.66 11.32
C ASP A 174 1.99 -7.53 11.35
N LEU A 175 0.84 -7.80 11.95
CA LEU A 175 -0.24 -6.83 12.13
C LEU A 175 -0.06 -5.93 13.38
N ASN A 176 0.97 -6.17 14.16
CA ASN A 176 1.27 -5.39 15.36
C ASN A 176 2.32 -4.31 15.09
N GLN A 177 3.29 -4.61 14.24
CA GLN A 177 4.38 -3.73 13.89
C GLN A 177 4.56 -3.64 12.38
N GLY A 178 4.81 -2.43 11.91
CA GLY A 178 5.32 -2.13 10.58
C GLY A 178 6.60 -1.32 10.67
N GLY A 179 7.09 -0.86 9.54
CA GLY A 179 8.25 0.01 9.47
C GLY A 179 8.00 1.24 8.60
N VAL A 180 8.71 2.32 8.91
CA VAL A 180 8.82 3.48 8.01
C VAL A 180 10.30 3.83 7.89
N TRP A 181 10.82 3.77 6.67
CA TRP A 181 12.20 4.17 6.40
C TRP A 181 12.24 5.65 6.06
N LEU A 182 12.56 6.44 7.06
CA LEU A 182 12.62 7.89 6.94
C LEU A 182 13.94 8.35 6.28
N GLY A 183 13.91 9.53 5.65
CA GLY A 183 15.08 10.12 5.01
C GLY A 183 16.26 10.25 5.96
N HIS A 184 17.46 9.93 5.46
CA HIS A 184 18.73 9.99 6.18
C HIS A 184 18.91 9.02 7.35
N HIS A 185 17.97 8.10 7.60
CA HIS A 185 18.12 7.07 8.61
C HIS A 185 18.81 5.82 8.01
N PRO A 186 19.76 5.19 8.73
CA PRO A 186 20.45 4.00 8.25
C PRO A 186 19.57 2.74 8.23
N THR A 187 18.49 2.76 9.01
CA THR A 187 17.51 1.67 9.12
C THR A 187 16.10 2.24 9.22
N TYR A 188 15.09 1.43 8.96
CA TYR A 188 13.72 1.87 9.18
C TYR A 188 13.40 2.05 10.67
N THR A 189 12.45 2.93 10.96
CA THR A 189 11.87 3.13 12.28
C THR A 189 10.67 2.19 12.45
N PRO A 190 10.70 1.25 13.41
CA PRO A 190 9.54 0.44 13.74
C PRO A 190 8.37 1.30 14.20
N CYS A 191 7.17 0.96 13.81
CA CYS A 191 5.96 1.66 14.23
C CYS A 191 4.85 0.68 14.63
N SER A 192 4.16 0.99 15.73
CA SER A 192 3.01 0.20 16.17
C SER A 192 1.82 0.42 15.22
N LEU A 193 1.21 -0.66 14.80
CA LEU A 193 0.02 -0.69 13.95
C LEU A 193 -1.28 -0.91 14.74
N GLY A 194 -1.19 -1.37 15.99
CA GLY A 194 -2.36 -1.69 16.81
C GLY A 194 -3.33 -0.52 16.99
N GLY A 195 -2.80 0.71 17.10
CA GLY A 195 -3.65 1.90 17.24
C GLY A 195 -4.36 2.35 15.96
N VAL A 196 -3.86 1.98 14.77
CA VAL A 196 -4.48 2.35 13.49
C VAL A 196 -5.30 1.22 12.89
N ARG A 197 -5.04 -0.02 13.25
CA ARG A 197 -5.72 -1.21 12.72
C ARG A 197 -7.25 -1.13 12.82
N PRO A 198 -7.87 -0.86 13.98
CA PRO A 198 -9.34 -0.79 14.07
C PRO A 198 -9.94 0.28 13.15
N HIS A 199 -9.22 1.39 12.93
CA HIS A 199 -9.69 2.44 12.04
C HIS A 199 -9.63 2.04 10.57
N VAL A 200 -8.58 1.30 10.15
CA VAL A 200 -8.47 0.81 8.78
C VAL A 200 -9.49 -0.30 8.53
N GLU A 201 -9.64 -1.25 9.46
CA GLU A 201 -10.63 -2.32 9.36
C GLU A 201 -12.06 -1.73 9.29
N ARG A 202 -12.41 -0.73 10.12
CA ARG A 202 -13.70 -0.06 10.06
C ARG A 202 -13.92 0.67 8.74
N LEU A 203 -12.90 1.39 8.24
CA LEU A 203 -12.99 2.02 6.93
C LEU A 203 -13.35 1.00 5.85
N LEU A 204 -12.71 -0.16 5.86
CA LEU A 204 -12.92 -1.20 4.86
C LEU A 204 -14.30 -1.87 4.99
N SER A 205 -14.74 -2.19 6.23
CA SER A 205 -15.94 -2.99 6.48
C SER A 205 -17.24 -2.18 6.62
N GLU A 206 -17.16 -0.88 6.94
CA GLU A 206 -18.34 -0.07 7.24
C GLU A 206 -18.37 1.21 6.40
N ASP A 207 -17.28 2.00 6.43
CA ASP A 207 -17.30 3.34 5.85
C ASP A 207 -17.30 3.30 4.32
N LEU A 208 -16.62 2.32 3.67
CA LEU A 208 -16.58 2.22 2.21
C LEU A 208 -17.97 1.95 1.63
N GLU A 209 -18.69 0.96 2.16
CA GLU A 209 -20.07 0.67 1.71
C GLU A 209 -20.94 1.92 1.80
N HIS A 210 -20.91 2.60 2.96
CA HIS A 210 -21.65 3.83 3.17
C HIS A 210 -21.28 4.92 2.15
N ILE A 211 -19.97 5.15 1.93
CA ILE A 211 -19.47 6.16 0.99
C ILE A 211 -19.95 5.89 -0.45
N PHE A 212 -20.02 4.62 -0.86
CA PHE A 212 -20.37 4.26 -2.23
C PHE A 212 -21.87 4.05 -2.49
N THR A 213 -22.66 3.76 -1.47
CA THR A 213 -24.11 3.57 -1.59
C THR A 213 -24.91 4.87 -1.44
N GLN A 214 -24.39 5.86 -0.70
CA GLN A 214 -25.06 7.16 -0.56
C GLN A 214 -25.01 7.99 -1.85
N PRO A 215 -25.94 8.91 -2.10
CA PRO A 215 -25.82 9.88 -3.17
C PRO A 215 -24.60 10.80 -2.92
N PRO A 216 -23.94 11.30 -3.99
CA PRO A 216 -22.68 12.07 -3.88
C PRO A 216 -22.77 13.29 -2.96
N GLU A 217 -23.94 13.95 -2.92
CA GLU A 217 -24.23 15.11 -2.08
C GLU A 217 -24.34 14.80 -0.58
N ALA A 218 -24.67 13.55 -0.23
CA ALA A 218 -24.77 13.11 1.15
C ALA A 218 -23.41 12.67 1.74
N VAL A 219 -22.42 12.43 0.89
CA VAL A 219 -21.09 12.03 1.32
C VAL A 219 -20.32 13.25 1.84
N ARG A 220 -19.66 13.09 2.99
CA ARG A 220 -18.93 14.19 3.65
C ARG A 220 -17.88 14.79 2.72
N TRP A 221 -17.88 16.09 2.66
CA TRP A 221 -16.92 16.87 1.90
C TRP A 221 -16.23 17.88 2.81
N HIS A 222 -14.92 17.79 2.88
CA HIS A 222 -14.10 18.77 3.53
C HIS A 222 -13.20 19.42 2.48
N LEU A 223 -13.34 20.73 2.31
CA LEU A 223 -12.38 21.52 1.54
C LEU A 223 -11.03 21.45 2.28
N SER A 224 -10.09 20.76 1.70
CA SER A 224 -8.70 20.75 2.12
C SER A 224 -7.84 21.21 0.95
N GLY A 225 -6.63 21.69 1.19
CA GLY A 225 -5.69 22.06 0.14
C GLY A 225 -5.30 20.91 -0.82
N ARG A 226 -5.96 19.75 -0.72
CA ARG A 226 -5.87 18.63 -1.66
C ARG A 226 -7.07 18.56 -2.59
N CYS A 227 -8.05 19.42 -2.42
CA CYS A 227 -9.25 19.50 -3.26
C CYS A 227 -9.15 20.61 -4.31
N GLU A 228 -8.04 21.35 -4.38
CA GLU A 228 -7.72 22.36 -5.37
C GLU A 228 -7.04 21.76 -6.59
#